data_d715c9ecd964f686b6e75b4fbe9b6838
#
_entry.id   d715c9ecd964f686b6e75b4fbe9b6838
#
_cell.length_a   1.000
_cell.length_b   1.000
_cell.length_c   1.000
_cell.angle_alpha   90.00
_cell.angle_beta   90.00
_cell.angle_gamma   90.00
#
_symmetry.space_group_name_H-M   'P 1'
#
loop_
_entity.id
_entity.type
_entity.pdbx_description
1 polymer ?
#
loop_
_entity_poly.entity_id
_entity_poly.type
_entity_poly.pdbx_seq_one_letter_code
_entity_poly.pdbx_strand_id
1 'polypeptide(L)'
;MSKKEKLYLRLKSKPRDFTFQEIRTLLHAYGYEEFSKGKTSGSRVAFFHHDLKHMIRLHRPHPSNQLKEYQVNYLVNELSKWD
;
A
#
# COMPACT_ATOMS: atom_id res chain seq x y z
N MET A 1 -1.62 20.19 5.43
CA MET A 1 -1.11 18.88 5.05
C MET A 1 -1.80 18.35 3.82
N SER A 2 -1.05 17.73 2.94
CA SER A 2 -1.62 17.07 1.78
C SER A 2 -2.29 15.76 2.19
N LYS A 3 -3.18 15.26 1.33
CA LYS A 3 -3.82 13.97 1.56
C LYS A 3 -2.79 12.85 1.70
N LYS A 4 -1.73 12.92 0.90
CA LYS A 4 -0.64 11.96 0.96
C LYS A 4 0.02 11.94 2.34
N GLU A 5 0.34 13.10 2.87
CA GLU A 5 0.98 13.19 4.18
C GLU A 5 0.08 12.67 5.29
N LYS A 6 -1.21 13.01 5.23
CA LYS A 6 -2.16 12.54 6.22
C LYS A 6 -2.28 11.02 6.21
N LEU A 7 -2.36 10.44 5.02
CA LEU A 7 -2.46 9.00 4.89
C LEU A 7 -1.19 8.29 5.38
N TYR A 8 -0.03 8.86 5.06
CA TYR A 8 1.22 8.29 5.50
C TYR A 8 1.37 8.33 7.03
N LEU A 9 1.03 9.46 7.63
CA LEU A 9 1.07 9.57 9.09
C LEU A 9 0.11 8.60 9.76
N ARG A 10 -1.08 8.45 9.16
CA ARG A 10 -2.05 7.48 9.66
C ARG A 10 -1.50 6.05 9.56
N LEU A 11 -0.88 5.73 8.44
CA LEU A 11 -0.28 4.40 8.25
C LEU A 11 0.83 4.15 9.28
N LYS A 12 1.67 5.15 9.54
CA LYS A 12 2.76 5.02 10.50
C LYS A 12 2.27 4.79 11.91
N SER A 13 1.07 5.22 12.23
CA SER A 13 0.47 4.96 13.53
C SER A 13 0.00 3.53 13.68
N LYS A 14 0.09 2.75 12.62
CA LYS A 14 -0.26 1.33 12.57
C LYS A 14 -1.69 1.08 13.04
N PRO A 15 -2.67 1.72 12.38
CA PRO A 15 -4.06 1.53 12.76
C PRO A 15 -4.56 0.14 12.36
N ARG A 16 -5.57 -0.33 13.04
CA ARG A 16 -6.15 -1.64 12.74
C ARG A 16 -7.18 -1.57 11.62
N ASP A 17 -7.60 -0.37 11.26
CA ASP A 17 -8.67 -0.16 10.29
C ASP A 17 -8.20 0.49 9.00
N PHE A 18 -6.91 0.40 8.70
CA PHE A 18 -6.38 0.93 7.44
C PHE A 18 -6.80 0.00 6.30
N THR A 19 -7.48 0.57 5.31
CA THR A 19 -8.08 -0.23 4.24
C THR A 19 -7.17 -0.36 3.04
N PHE A 20 -7.44 -1.38 2.23
CA PHE A 20 -6.74 -1.55 0.95
C PHE A 20 -6.93 -0.34 0.05
N GLN A 21 -8.11 0.25 0.05
CA GLN A 21 -8.38 1.44 -0.75
C GLN A 21 -7.52 2.62 -0.32
N GLU A 22 -7.32 2.76 0.97
CA GLU A 22 -6.48 3.84 1.50
C GLU A 22 -5.02 3.67 1.09
N ILE A 23 -4.49 2.44 1.14
CA ILE A 23 -3.10 2.23 0.74
C ILE A 23 -2.94 2.39 -0.77
N ARG A 24 -3.93 2.00 -1.54
CA ARG A 24 -3.91 2.23 -2.99
C ARG A 24 -3.80 3.71 -3.30
N THR A 25 -4.61 4.53 -2.64
CA THR A 25 -4.57 5.98 -2.80
C THR A 25 -3.22 6.55 -2.42
N LEU A 26 -2.68 6.08 -1.30
CA LEU A 26 -1.38 6.55 -0.82
C LEU A 26 -0.26 6.21 -1.79
N LEU A 27 -0.23 4.98 -2.27
CA LEU A 27 0.82 4.55 -3.20
C LEU A 27 0.74 5.30 -4.53
N HIS A 28 -0.46 5.55 -5.03
CA HIS A 28 -0.61 6.38 -6.23
C HIS A 28 -0.07 7.79 -5.99
N ALA A 29 -0.30 8.34 -4.81
CA ALA A 29 0.20 9.67 -4.48
C ALA A 29 1.72 9.71 -4.41
N TYR A 30 2.36 8.59 -4.08
CA TYR A 30 3.81 8.47 -4.10
C TYR A 30 4.39 8.24 -5.50
N GLY A 31 3.52 7.94 -6.47
CA GLY A 31 3.97 7.70 -7.83
C GLY A 31 4.04 6.23 -8.23
N TYR A 32 3.51 5.35 -7.42
CA TYR A 32 3.45 3.94 -7.75
C TYR A 32 2.28 3.66 -8.69
N GLU A 33 2.50 2.78 -9.65
CA GLU A 33 1.44 2.28 -10.53
C GLU A 33 1.00 0.91 -10.05
N GLU A 34 -0.29 0.66 -10.14
CA GLU A 34 -0.87 -0.60 -9.73
C GLU A 34 -0.89 -1.59 -10.89
N PHE A 35 -0.41 -2.80 -10.63
CA PHE A 35 -0.48 -3.90 -11.58
C PHE A 35 -1.15 -5.08 -10.91
N SER A 36 -2.25 -5.53 -11.47
CA SER A 36 -2.86 -6.77 -11.05
C SER A 36 -2.81 -7.72 -12.22
N LYS A 37 -2.33 -8.94 -11.98
CA LYS A 37 -2.29 -9.92 -13.06
C LYS A 37 -3.65 -10.59 -13.20
N GLY A 38 -4.63 -9.81 -13.57
CA GLY A 38 -5.90 -10.29 -14.02
C GLY A 38 -6.43 -11.56 -13.35
N LYS A 39 -6.93 -12.45 -14.19
CA LYS A 39 -7.84 -13.50 -13.76
C LYS A 39 -7.26 -14.61 -12.90
N THR A 40 -5.98 -14.86 -13.00
CA THR A 40 -5.39 -16.04 -12.36
C THR A 40 -4.66 -15.77 -11.07
N SER A 41 -4.39 -14.50 -10.78
CA SER A 41 -3.58 -14.15 -9.62
C SER A 41 -4.39 -13.98 -8.34
N GLY A 42 -5.70 -14.09 -8.42
CA GLY A 42 -6.55 -13.94 -7.27
C GLY A 42 -6.41 -12.58 -6.60
N SER A 43 -5.93 -12.59 -5.38
CA SER A 43 -5.85 -11.37 -4.59
C SER A 43 -4.50 -10.66 -4.69
N ARG A 44 -3.59 -11.12 -5.51
CA ARG A 44 -2.26 -10.51 -5.61
C ARG A 44 -2.28 -9.21 -6.40
N VAL A 45 -1.63 -8.20 -5.86
CA VAL A 45 -1.50 -6.89 -6.50
C VAL A 45 -0.05 -6.44 -6.33
N ALA A 46 0.50 -5.84 -7.38
CA ALA A 46 1.83 -5.25 -7.30
C ALA A 46 1.72 -3.76 -7.58
N PHE A 47 2.55 -2.98 -6.91
CA PHE A 47 2.67 -1.54 -7.16
C PHE A 47 4.12 -1.27 -7.51
N PHE A 48 4.36 -0.57 -8.60
CA PHE A 48 5.71 -0.33 -9.08
C PHE A 48 5.96 1.16 -9.29
N HIS A 49 7.10 1.63 -8.82
CA HIS A 49 7.54 3.01 -9.02
C HIS A 49 8.68 3.01 -10.03
N HIS A 50 8.45 3.61 -11.20
CA HIS A 50 9.43 3.58 -12.28
C HIS A 50 10.71 4.31 -11.96
N ASP A 51 10.61 5.47 -11.34
CA ASP A 51 11.79 6.27 -11.03
C ASP A 51 12.66 5.65 -9.94
N LEU A 52 12.02 5.10 -8.93
CA LEU A 52 12.71 4.46 -7.81
C LEU A 52 13.07 3.01 -8.11
N LYS A 53 12.48 2.45 -9.15
CA LYS A 53 12.62 1.04 -9.52
C LYS A 53 12.33 0.14 -8.32
N HIS A 54 11.25 0.45 -7.63
CA HIS A 54 10.86 -0.22 -6.41
C HIS A 54 9.47 -0.83 -6.55
N MET A 55 9.35 -2.08 -6.14
CA MET A 55 8.09 -2.80 -6.23
C MET A 55 7.58 -3.16 -4.83
N ILE A 56 6.29 -2.93 -4.64
CA ILE A 56 5.59 -3.34 -3.43
C ILE A 56 4.56 -4.39 -3.84
N ARG A 57 4.62 -5.57 -3.22
CA ARG A 57 3.66 -6.64 -3.48
C ARG A 57 2.73 -6.78 -2.30
N LEU A 58 1.47 -6.93 -2.60
CA LEU A 58 0.45 -6.93 -1.57
C LEU A 58 -0.68 -7.86 -1.94
N HIS A 59 -1.22 -8.57 -0.95
CA HIS A 59 -2.44 -9.34 -1.13
C HIS A 59 -3.62 -8.51 -0.66
N ARG A 60 -4.70 -8.51 -1.45
CA ARG A 60 -5.93 -7.88 -1.00
C ARG A 60 -6.44 -8.60 0.23
N PRO A 61 -6.73 -7.87 1.31
CA PRO A 61 -7.20 -8.51 2.52
C PRO A 61 -8.59 -9.13 2.36
N HIS A 62 -8.81 -10.25 2.99
CA HIS A 62 -10.07 -10.96 3.00
C HIS A 62 -10.37 -11.42 4.42
N PRO A 63 -11.63 -11.51 4.78
CA PRO A 63 -12.84 -11.10 4.05
C PRO A 63 -13.11 -9.61 4.10
N SER A 64 -12.43 -8.88 4.96
CA SER A 64 -12.62 -7.45 5.08
C SER A 64 -11.60 -6.69 4.23
N ASN A 65 -11.87 -5.40 3.99
CA ASN A 65 -10.95 -4.51 3.28
C ASN A 65 -9.77 -4.06 4.13
N GLN A 66 -9.79 -4.37 5.41
CA GLN A 66 -8.79 -3.85 6.33
C GLN A 66 -7.49 -4.63 6.22
N LEU A 67 -6.39 -3.91 6.16
CA LEU A 67 -5.07 -4.52 6.09
C LEU A 67 -4.76 -5.23 7.41
N LYS A 68 -4.05 -6.34 7.30
CA LYS A 68 -3.58 -7.07 8.47
C LYS A 68 -2.35 -6.39 9.04
N GLU A 69 -2.08 -6.65 10.31
CA GLU A 69 -0.97 -6.00 11.00
C GLU A 69 0.36 -6.19 10.27
N TYR A 70 0.64 -7.40 9.79
CA TYR A 70 1.91 -7.64 9.11
C TYR A 70 2.00 -6.86 7.80
N GLN A 71 0.87 -6.62 7.14
CA GLN A 71 0.83 -5.83 5.92
C GLN A 71 1.13 -4.37 6.21
N VAL A 72 0.56 -3.83 7.28
CA VAL A 72 0.83 -2.45 7.68
C VAL A 72 2.32 -2.29 8.02
N ASN A 73 2.88 -3.21 8.78
CA ASN A 73 4.30 -3.18 9.13
C ASN A 73 5.20 -3.22 7.91
N TYR A 74 4.86 -4.08 6.96
CA TYR A 74 5.61 -4.19 5.71
C TYR A 74 5.58 -2.86 4.94
N LEU A 75 4.40 -2.25 4.84
CA LEU A 75 4.24 -1.02 4.08
C LEU A 75 4.96 0.16 4.74
N VAL A 76 4.89 0.26 6.06
CA VAL A 76 5.63 1.29 6.78
C VAL A 76 7.13 1.15 6.51
N ASN A 77 7.63 -0.07 6.58
CA ASN A 77 9.03 -0.36 6.32
C ASN A 77 9.45 0.05 4.90
N GLU A 78 8.63 -0.32 3.91
CA GLU A 78 8.97 -0.04 2.51
C GLU A 78 8.92 1.46 2.21
N LEU A 79 7.91 2.16 2.72
CA LEU A 79 7.77 3.58 2.45
C LEU A 79 8.74 4.44 3.24
N SER A 80 9.17 3.99 4.40
CA SER A 80 10.11 4.77 5.22
C SER A 80 11.47 4.89 4.56
N LYS A 81 11.78 4.04 3.59
CA LYS A 81 13.03 4.15 2.84
C LYS A 81 13.12 5.46 2.06
N TRP A 82 12.00 6.10 1.82
CA TRP A 82 11.91 7.31 1.01
C TRP A 82 11.60 8.56 1.85
N ASP A 83 11.65 8.44 3.15
CA ASP A 83 11.45 9.58 4.06
C ASP A 83 12.54 10.63 3.96
#